data_51fd0ddad696a7d79daa050beca8cb8c
#
_entry.id   51fd0ddad696a7d79daa050beca8cb8c
#
_cell.length_a   1.000
_cell.length_b   1.000
_cell.length_c   1.000
_cell.angle_alpha   90.00
_cell.angle_beta   90.00
_cell.angle_gamma   90.00
#
_symmetry.space_group_name_H-M   'P 1'
#
loop_
_entity.id
_entity.type
_entity.pdbx_description
1 polymer ?
#
loop_
_entity_poly.entity_id
_entity_poly.type
_entity_poly.pdbx_seq_one_letter_code
_entity_poly.pdbx_strand_id
1 'polypeptide(L)'
;MVPFGGWEMPLAYPSGTVAEHRACRNSAVAFDVSHLGTVRVDGGDAFEHLQRSLSNDLTRVHPGRAQYTHLLDEDGFVVDDLIVWWVDDERFDVMPNASNTTDVIEAIGGRDVTEDRAVIAIQGPEARSRLARVSSEAATVHRFAVRSFEWAGATCLVAGTGYTGEEGVECAVPAEVATAFWEAVLGQGVVPAGLGARDTLRLEAGLPLHGHELGPGITPLQAGLGWVIGWDKGPFTGRAALEEERANGPARRLRGFVADGRQPLRDGSLLCEGEEQVGILTSGNFSPMRERGIGLGFVDADARLLDGDAITIVQRGRELPARLVRPPLWPVREESE
;
A
#
# COMPACT_ATOMS: atom_id res chain seq x y z
N MET A 1 8.50 -20.29 1.88
CA MET A 1 8.70 -19.17 2.83
C MET A 1 9.93 -18.40 2.38
N VAL A 2 9.93 -17.08 2.57
CA VAL A 2 11.06 -16.18 2.28
C VAL A 2 11.17 -15.15 3.42
N PRO A 3 12.38 -14.68 3.75
CA PRO A 3 12.55 -13.61 4.72
C PRO A 3 12.00 -12.30 4.16
N PHE A 4 11.20 -11.59 4.95
CA PHE A 4 10.60 -10.31 4.59
C PHE A 4 10.34 -9.47 5.85
N GLY A 5 11.01 -8.32 5.98
CA GLY A 5 10.83 -7.41 7.12
C GLY A 5 11.06 -8.06 8.49
N GLY A 6 11.98 -9.04 8.60
CA GLY A 6 12.25 -9.79 9.82
C GLY A 6 11.33 -11.00 10.06
N TRP A 7 10.40 -11.27 9.16
CA TRP A 7 9.43 -12.37 9.23
C TRP A 7 9.68 -13.41 8.14
N GLU A 8 9.26 -14.67 8.38
CA GLU A 8 9.21 -15.73 7.37
C GLU A 8 7.83 -15.72 6.71
N MET A 9 7.76 -15.20 5.47
CA MET A 9 6.51 -15.00 4.77
C MET A 9 6.34 -15.96 3.58
N PRO A 10 5.10 -16.40 3.24
CA PRO A 10 4.87 -17.19 2.05
C PRO A 10 5.04 -16.32 0.79
N LEU A 11 5.96 -16.72 -0.09
CA LEU A 11 6.09 -16.09 -1.41
C LEU A 11 4.87 -16.40 -2.28
N ALA A 12 4.44 -17.66 -2.25
CA ALA A 12 3.22 -18.16 -2.89
C ALA A 12 2.74 -19.44 -2.18
N TYR A 13 1.47 -19.76 -2.33
CA TYR A 13 0.87 -21.03 -1.96
C TYR A 13 0.96 -22.03 -3.14
N PRO A 14 0.51 -23.29 -2.99
CA PRO A 14 0.65 -24.32 -4.05
C PRO A 14 0.01 -23.94 -5.40
N SER A 15 -0.98 -23.06 -5.42
CA SER A 15 -1.60 -22.52 -6.65
C SER A 15 -0.65 -21.65 -7.49
N GLY A 16 0.33 -21.04 -6.83
CA GLY A 16 1.34 -20.16 -7.43
C GLY A 16 0.84 -18.72 -7.66
N THR A 17 1.80 -17.80 -7.69
CA THR A 17 1.58 -16.34 -7.79
C THR A 17 0.56 -15.91 -8.84
N VAL A 18 0.63 -16.45 -10.06
CA VAL A 18 -0.27 -16.04 -11.16
C VAL A 18 -1.72 -16.46 -10.90
N ALA A 19 -1.93 -17.67 -10.35
CA ALA A 19 -3.28 -18.14 -10.02
C ALA A 19 -3.87 -17.37 -8.84
N GLU A 20 -3.07 -17.09 -7.82
CA GLU A 20 -3.45 -16.26 -6.67
C GLU A 20 -3.82 -14.84 -7.11
N HIS A 21 -3.00 -14.22 -7.97
CA HIS A 21 -3.30 -12.91 -8.55
C HIS A 21 -4.65 -12.91 -9.28
N ARG A 22 -4.86 -13.88 -10.19
CA ARG A 22 -6.12 -14.00 -10.94
C ARG A 22 -7.32 -14.28 -10.04
N ALA A 23 -7.13 -15.05 -8.96
CA ALA A 23 -8.18 -15.29 -7.96
C ALA A 23 -8.59 -13.97 -7.26
N CYS A 24 -7.65 -13.08 -6.95
CA CYS A 24 -7.95 -11.76 -6.42
C CYS A 24 -8.78 -10.91 -7.39
N ARG A 25 -8.43 -10.91 -8.68
CA ARG A 25 -9.15 -10.13 -9.70
C ARG A 25 -10.55 -10.66 -10.02
N ASN A 26 -10.78 -11.98 -9.87
CA ASN A 26 -12.02 -12.60 -10.34
C ASN A 26 -12.92 -13.15 -9.22
N SER A 27 -12.40 -13.27 -8.00
CA SER A 27 -13.10 -13.91 -6.88
C SER A 27 -12.71 -13.26 -5.55
N ALA A 28 -12.00 -13.98 -4.67
CA ALA A 28 -11.50 -13.48 -3.40
C ALA A 28 -10.25 -14.22 -2.95
N VAL A 29 -9.32 -13.46 -2.36
CA VAL A 29 -8.10 -13.98 -1.73
C VAL A 29 -7.95 -13.48 -0.30
N ALA A 30 -7.19 -14.23 0.50
CA ALA A 30 -6.76 -13.81 1.83
C ALA A 30 -5.23 -13.72 1.87
N PHE A 31 -4.72 -12.60 2.38
CA PHE A 31 -3.32 -12.41 2.71
C PHE A 31 -3.17 -12.33 4.23
N ASP A 32 -2.22 -13.08 4.78
CA ASP A 32 -1.71 -12.80 6.10
C ASP A 32 -0.72 -11.62 5.99
N VAL A 33 -1.10 -10.50 6.56
CA VAL A 33 -0.29 -9.27 6.61
C VAL A 33 0.08 -8.89 8.04
N SER A 34 0.11 -9.87 8.94
CA SER A 34 0.42 -9.70 10.37
C SER A 34 1.83 -9.15 10.63
N HIS A 35 2.74 -9.28 9.64
CA HIS A 35 4.08 -8.70 9.68
C HIS A 35 4.10 -7.17 9.65
N LEU A 36 3.05 -6.51 9.14
CA LEU A 36 2.91 -5.06 9.26
C LEU A 36 2.79 -4.68 10.74
N GLY A 37 3.51 -3.66 11.17
CA GLY A 37 3.45 -3.20 12.54
C GLY A 37 2.05 -2.71 12.93
N THR A 38 1.78 -2.67 14.22
CA THR A 38 0.67 -1.90 14.78
C THR A 38 1.15 -1.18 16.02
N VAL A 39 1.22 0.14 15.91
CA VAL A 39 1.55 1.03 17.01
C VAL A 39 0.26 1.62 17.55
N ARG A 40 -0.07 1.30 18.80
CA ARG A 40 -1.23 1.85 19.46
C ARG A 40 -0.88 3.14 20.17
N VAL A 41 -1.56 4.23 19.81
CA VAL A 41 -1.45 5.54 20.43
C VAL A 41 -2.77 5.82 21.13
N ASP A 42 -2.73 5.91 22.46
CA ASP A 42 -3.91 6.09 23.31
C ASP A 42 -3.78 7.40 24.11
N GLY A 43 -4.90 7.99 24.50
CA GLY A 43 -5.00 9.11 25.42
C GLY A 43 -5.55 10.39 24.80
N GLY A 44 -5.88 11.35 25.64
CA GLY A 44 -6.58 12.56 25.24
C GLY A 44 -5.74 13.52 24.36
N ASP A 45 -4.42 13.36 24.31
CA ASP A 45 -3.50 14.14 23.48
C ASP A 45 -3.03 13.38 22.21
N ALA A 46 -3.46 12.13 22.04
CA ALA A 46 -3.09 11.27 20.91
C ALA A 46 -3.40 11.92 19.56
N PHE A 47 -4.57 12.52 19.41
CA PHE A 47 -4.97 13.22 18.19
C PHE A 47 -4.01 14.37 17.85
N GLU A 48 -3.73 15.26 18.80
CA GLU A 48 -2.87 16.41 18.54
C GLU A 48 -1.43 16.00 18.26
N HIS A 49 -0.97 14.94 18.91
CA HIS A 49 0.36 14.40 18.70
C HIS A 49 0.50 13.82 17.29
N LEU A 50 -0.41 12.96 16.87
CA LEU A 50 -0.43 12.41 15.51
C LEU A 50 -0.63 13.50 14.45
N GLN A 51 -1.49 14.48 14.73
CA GLN A 51 -1.72 15.62 13.83
C GLN A 51 -0.44 16.44 13.59
N ARG A 52 0.47 16.53 14.55
CA ARG A 52 1.76 17.24 14.41
C ARG A 52 2.85 16.38 13.78
N SER A 53 2.83 15.09 14.02
CA SER A 53 3.88 14.16 13.53
C SER A 53 3.68 13.74 12.08
N LEU A 54 2.42 13.56 11.63
CA LEU A 54 2.10 12.97 10.35
C LEU A 54 1.74 14.03 9.29
N SER A 55 1.98 13.74 8.02
CA SER A 55 1.82 14.70 6.92
C SER A 55 0.36 15.02 6.56
N ASN A 56 -0.56 14.05 6.70
CA ASN A 56 -1.97 14.26 6.35
C ASN A 56 -2.72 14.95 7.50
N ASP A 57 -3.87 15.50 7.18
CA ASP A 57 -4.71 16.24 8.11
C ASP A 57 -5.79 15.33 8.70
N LEU A 58 -5.62 14.91 9.96
CA LEU A 58 -6.57 14.06 10.69
C LEU A 58 -7.93 14.73 10.91
N THR A 59 -8.02 16.08 10.81
CA THR A 59 -9.32 16.77 10.92
C THR A 59 -10.26 16.47 9.75
N ARG A 60 -9.75 15.90 8.64
CA ARG A 60 -10.54 15.48 7.49
C ARG A 60 -11.31 14.17 7.72
N VAL A 61 -11.02 13.47 8.80
CA VAL A 61 -11.66 12.23 9.20
C VAL A 61 -12.15 12.32 10.65
N HIS A 62 -12.75 11.29 11.16
CA HIS A 62 -13.32 11.23 12.50
C HIS A 62 -13.20 9.80 13.08
N PRO A 63 -13.46 9.56 14.37
CA PRO A 63 -13.49 8.21 14.94
C PRO A 63 -14.31 7.24 14.08
N GLY A 64 -13.80 6.02 13.90
CA GLY A 64 -14.37 5.03 13.00
C GLY A 64 -13.93 5.17 11.53
N ARG A 65 -12.84 5.94 11.26
CA ARG A 65 -12.27 6.11 9.90
C ARG A 65 -10.79 5.78 9.88
N ALA A 66 -10.33 5.28 8.73
CA ALA A 66 -8.92 5.12 8.42
C ALA A 66 -8.43 6.28 7.55
N GLN A 67 -7.15 6.63 7.69
CA GLN A 67 -6.49 7.63 6.86
C GLN A 67 -5.07 7.19 6.48
N TYR A 68 -4.76 7.27 5.18
CA TYR A 68 -3.40 7.09 4.68
C TYR A 68 -2.60 8.38 4.88
N THR A 69 -1.38 8.27 5.37
CA THR A 69 -0.51 9.40 5.71
C THR A 69 0.96 8.99 5.63
N HIS A 70 1.87 9.94 5.74
CA HIS A 70 3.30 9.68 5.82
C HIS A 70 3.89 10.23 7.12
N LEU A 71 4.85 9.50 7.67
CA LEU A 71 5.87 10.03 8.55
C LEU A 71 7.03 10.52 7.69
N LEU A 72 7.49 11.76 7.93
CA LEU A 72 8.54 12.40 7.14
C LEU A 72 9.72 12.77 8.04
N ASP A 73 10.90 12.88 7.43
CA ASP A 73 12.06 13.56 8.04
C ASP A 73 12.03 15.07 7.81
N GLU A 74 13.03 15.78 8.32
CA GLU A 74 13.13 17.24 8.22
C GLU A 74 13.32 17.73 6.77
N ASP A 75 13.89 16.90 5.89
CA ASP A 75 14.09 17.16 4.47
C ASP A 75 12.84 16.84 3.62
N GLY A 76 11.76 16.36 4.26
CA GLY A 76 10.50 16.00 3.60
C GLY A 76 10.52 14.63 2.92
N PHE A 77 11.55 13.81 3.15
CA PHE A 77 11.59 12.44 2.64
C PHE A 77 10.70 11.51 3.48
N VAL A 78 10.16 10.50 2.83
CA VAL A 78 9.28 9.53 3.49
C VAL A 78 10.10 8.59 4.37
N VAL A 79 9.92 8.68 5.69
CA VAL A 79 10.43 7.70 6.65
C VAL A 79 9.57 6.45 6.60
N ASP A 80 8.24 6.63 6.61
CA ASP A 80 7.29 5.54 6.42
C ASP A 80 5.96 6.03 5.85
N ASP A 81 5.28 5.18 5.10
CA ASP A 81 3.91 5.36 4.66
C ASP A 81 2.97 4.51 5.51
N LEU A 82 1.97 5.15 6.07
CA LEU A 82 1.19 4.63 7.19
C LEU A 82 -0.31 4.64 6.90
N ILE A 83 -1.03 3.67 7.47
CA ILE A 83 -2.48 3.79 7.64
C ILE A 83 -2.80 3.95 9.12
N VAL A 84 -3.48 5.04 9.46
CA VAL A 84 -4.03 5.30 10.78
C VAL A 84 -5.46 4.78 10.82
N TRP A 85 -5.75 3.83 11.70
CA TRP A 85 -7.11 3.44 12.07
C TRP A 85 -7.54 4.23 13.30
N TRP A 86 -8.37 5.22 13.11
CA TRP A 86 -8.95 5.98 14.22
C TRP A 86 -10.13 5.18 14.79
N VAL A 87 -9.86 4.43 15.86
CA VAL A 87 -10.78 3.44 16.41
C VAL A 87 -11.93 4.10 17.17
N ASP A 88 -11.57 4.97 18.13
CA ASP A 88 -12.50 5.75 18.95
C ASP A 88 -11.88 7.10 19.36
N ASP A 89 -12.53 7.86 20.23
CA ASP A 89 -12.13 9.24 20.58
C ASP A 89 -10.69 9.34 21.11
N GLU A 90 -10.18 8.30 21.76
CA GLU A 90 -8.88 8.31 22.44
C GLU A 90 -7.90 7.26 21.90
N ARG A 91 -8.29 6.45 20.88
CA ARG A 91 -7.48 5.34 20.39
C ARG A 91 -7.25 5.38 18.89
N PHE A 92 -5.98 5.28 18.54
CA PHE A 92 -5.48 5.13 17.18
C PHE A 92 -4.60 3.88 17.09
N ASP A 93 -4.85 3.02 16.12
CA ASP A 93 -3.95 1.94 15.74
C ASP A 93 -3.26 2.37 14.43
N VAL A 94 -1.96 2.70 14.50
CA VAL A 94 -1.14 3.15 13.37
C VAL A 94 -0.38 1.96 12.83
N MET A 95 -0.44 1.74 11.51
CA MET A 95 0.15 0.56 10.86
C MET A 95 1.35 0.94 9.99
N PRO A 96 2.58 0.83 10.52
CA PRO A 96 3.82 0.99 9.77
C PRO A 96 4.15 -0.23 8.91
N ASN A 97 5.07 -0.01 7.95
CA ASN A 97 5.78 -1.11 7.31
C ASN A 97 6.61 -1.91 8.34
N ALA A 98 6.75 -3.20 8.12
CA ALA A 98 7.35 -4.14 9.10
C ALA A 98 8.73 -3.71 9.61
N SER A 99 9.59 -3.17 8.74
CA SER A 99 10.94 -2.72 9.08
C SER A 99 11.00 -1.41 9.87
N ASN A 100 9.92 -0.62 9.87
CA ASN A 100 9.93 0.77 10.34
C ASN A 100 9.18 0.97 11.66
N THR A 101 8.66 -0.11 12.27
CA THR A 101 7.84 -0.02 13.50
C THR A 101 8.57 0.72 14.62
N THR A 102 9.87 0.47 14.81
CA THR A 102 10.68 1.15 15.85
C THR A 102 10.79 2.64 15.58
N ASP A 103 11.14 3.05 14.36
CA ASP A 103 11.30 4.46 13.98
C ASP A 103 9.97 5.21 14.11
N VAL A 104 8.86 4.54 13.78
CA VAL A 104 7.52 5.11 13.93
C VAL A 104 7.17 5.30 15.41
N ILE A 105 7.45 4.32 16.30
CA ILE A 105 7.24 4.47 17.74
C ILE A 105 8.06 5.62 18.30
N GLU A 106 9.32 5.77 17.89
CA GLU A 106 10.18 6.89 18.33
C GLU A 106 9.59 8.25 17.93
N ALA A 107 8.98 8.34 16.76
CA ALA A 107 8.41 9.58 16.22
C ALA A 107 7.03 9.94 16.77
N ILE A 108 6.14 8.93 16.93
CA ILE A 108 4.74 9.17 17.32
C ILE A 108 4.40 8.70 18.73
N GLY A 109 5.35 8.08 19.45
CA GLY A 109 5.07 7.43 20.74
C GLY A 109 4.15 6.22 20.61
N GLY A 110 3.52 5.86 21.72
CA GLY A 110 2.62 4.70 21.78
C GLY A 110 3.33 3.40 22.13
N ARG A 111 2.67 2.28 21.91
CA ARG A 111 3.21 0.95 22.19
C ARG A 111 3.02 0.01 21.01
N ASP A 112 3.99 -0.85 20.78
CA ASP A 112 3.88 -1.95 19.83
C ASP A 112 2.88 -2.99 20.32
N VAL A 113 1.88 -3.29 19.48
CA VAL A 113 0.88 -4.34 19.70
C VAL A 113 0.86 -5.33 18.54
N THR A 114 1.95 -5.38 17.78
CA THR A 114 2.05 -6.23 16.58
C THR A 114 1.84 -7.70 16.90
N GLU A 115 2.40 -8.19 17.98
CA GLU A 115 2.29 -9.61 18.37
C GLU A 115 0.94 -9.95 19.06
N ASP A 116 0.18 -8.94 19.51
CA ASP A 116 -1.11 -9.16 20.17
C ASP A 116 -2.21 -9.58 19.18
N ARG A 117 -1.97 -9.43 17.87
CA ARG A 117 -2.99 -9.62 16.83
C ARG A 117 -2.42 -10.21 15.53
N ALA A 118 -3.29 -10.81 14.73
CA ALA A 118 -3.04 -11.04 13.30
C ALA A 118 -3.88 -10.08 12.47
N VAL A 119 -3.34 -9.62 11.33
CA VAL A 119 -4.10 -8.86 10.33
C VAL A 119 -4.26 -9.72 9.08
N ILE A 120 -5.52 -9.98 8.73
CA ILE A 120 -5.89 -10.78 7.56
C ILE A 120 -6.61 -9.88 6.57
N ALA A 121 -5.97 -9.64 5.41
CA ALA A 121 -6.54 -8.87 4.32
C ALA A 121 -7.35 -9.80 3.40
N ILE A 122 -8.64 -9.53 3.24
CA ILE A 122 -9.56 -10.31 2.39
C ILE A 122 -9.96 -9.40 1.23
N GLN A 123 -9.50 -9.72 0.01
CA GLN A 123 -9.52 -8.83 -1.13
C GLN A 123 -10.09 -9.51 -2.38
N GLY A 124 -10.79 -8.75 -3.23
CA GLY A 124 -11.37 -9.20 -4.49
C GLY A 124 -12.87 -8.92 -4.59
N PRO A 125 -13.47 -9.03 -5.79
CA PRO A 125 -14.89 -8.68 -6.02
C PRO A 125 -15.89 -9.53 -5.20
N GLU A 126 -15.51 -10.73 -4.76
CA GLU A 126 -16.33 -11.59 -3.92
C GLU A 126 -15.91 -11.58 -2.44
N ALA A 127 -14.89 -10.77 -2.05
CA ALA A 127 -14.35 -10.77 -0.70
C ALA A 127 -15.44 -10.55 0.36
N ARG A 128 -16.25 -9.51 0.19
CA ARG A 128 -17.32 -9.17 1.13
C ARG A 128 -18.41 -10.23 1.22
N SER A 129 -18.86 -10.78 0.09
CA SER A 129 -19.90 -11.80 0.06
C SER A 129 -19.47 -13.13 0.70
N ARG A 130 -18.19 -13.46 0.59
CA ARG A 130 -17.60 -14.64 1.24
C ARG A 130 -17.37 -14.39 2.73
N LEU A 131 -16.83 -13.23 3.11
CA LEU A 131 -16.65 -12.85 4.50
C LEU A 131 -17.97 -12.77 5.27
N ALA A 132 -19.07 -12.37 4.63
CA ALA A 132 -20.40 -12.31 5.26
C ALA A 132 -20.87 -13.64 5.86
N ARG A 133 -20.32 -14.77 5.40
CA ARG A 133 -20.60 -16.09 5.95
C ARG A 133 -19.78 -16.40 7.22
N VAL A 134 -18.75 -15.62 7.50
CA VAL A 134 -17.92 -15.70 8.71
C VAL A 134 -18.34 -14.61 9.70
N SER A 135 -18.47 -13.37 9.23
CA SER A 135 -18.94 -12.22 9.97
C SER A 135 -19.67 -11.25 9.05
N SER A 136 -20.97 -11.11 9.22
CA SER A 136 -21.79 -10.14 8.48
C SER A 136 -21.42 -8.69 8.84
N GLU A 137 -21.00 -8.45 10.08
CA GLU A 137 -20.58 -7.13 10.56
C GLU A 137 -19.30 -6.67 9.84
N ALA A 138 -18.26 -7.52 9.81
CA ALA A 138 -17.01 -7.23 9.13
C ALA A 138 -17.21 -7.01 7.61
N ALA A 139 -18.09 -7.79 6.99
CA ALA A 139 -18.34 -7.74 5.54
C ALA A 139 -19.00 -6.43 5.07
N THR A 140 -19.70 -5.71 5.95
CA THR A 140 -20.45 -4.48 5.60
C THR A 140 -19.66 -3.19 5.82
N VAL A 141 -18.39 -3.29 6.25
CA VAL A 141 -17.56 -2.12 6.53
C VAL A 141 -17.18 -1.41 5.22
N HIS A 142 -17.57 -0.15 5.08
CA HIS A 142 -17.31 0.66 3.90
C HIS A 142 -15.82 1.03 3.75
N ARG A 143 -15.45 1.45 2.56
CA ARG A 143 -14.09 1.91 2.25
C ARG A 143 -13.65 3.02 3.23
N PHE A 144 -12.45 2.84 3.80
CA PHE A 144 -11.86 3.67 4.85
C PHE A 144 -12.71 3.81 6.13
N ALA A 145 -13.73 2.99 6.35
CA ALA A 145 -14.35 2.89 7.66
C ALA A 145 -13.58 1.88 8.53
N VAL A 146 -13.59 2.13 9.85
CA VAL A 146 -13.06 1.23 10.88
C VAL A 146 -14.19 0.86 11.83
N ARG A 147 -14.34 -0.41 12.17
CA ARG A 147 -15.36 -0.94 13.09
C ARG A 147 -14.81 -2.06 13.94
N SER A 148 -15.35 -2.20 15.13
CA SER A 148 -15.24 -3.44 15.90
C SER A 148 -16.29 -4.45 15.46
N PHE A 149 -15.97 -5.74 15.60
CA PHE A 149 -16.91 -6.84 15.44
C PHE A 149 -16.54 -7.96 16.39
N GLU A 150 -17.52 -8.79 16.76
CA GLU A 150 -17.30 -9.94 17.62
C GLU A 150 -17.11 -11.20 16.80
N TRP A 151 -16.08 -11.99 17.14
CA TRP A 151 -15.85 -13.29 16.52
C TRP A 151 -15.24 -14.28 17.52
N ALA A 152 -15.85 -15.47 17.64
CA ALA A 152 -15.43 -16.52 18.57
C ALA A 152 -15.27 -16.04 20.03
N GLY A 153 -16.06 -15.05 20.46
CA GLY A 153 -15.99 -14.48 21.80
C GLY A 153 -14.87 -13.45 22.01
N ALA A 154 -14.19 -13.05 20.95
CA ALA A 154 -13.15 -12.03 20.97
C ALA A 154 -13.58 -10.78 20.19
N THR A 155 -13.27 -9.59 20.73
CA THR A 155 -13.47 -8.33 20.02
C THR A 155 -12.35 -8.11 19.00
N CYS A 156 -12.72 -8.00 17.75
CA CYS A 156 -11.86 -7.79 16.60
C CYS A 156 -12.07 -6.40 15.99
N LEU A 157 -11.14 -5.93 15.18
CA LEU A 157 -11.29 -4.72 14.38
C LEU A 157 -11.31 -5.08 12.89
N VAL A 158 -12.00 -4.25 12.11
CA VAL A 158 -12.00 -4.36 10.65
C VAL A 158 -11.95 -2.97 10.04
N ALA A 159 -11.13 -2.80 9.01
CA ALA A 159 -11.09 -1.60 8.17
C ALA A 159 -11.37 -1.92 6.71
N GLY A 160 -12.06 -1.01 6.03
CA GLY A 160 -12.28 -1.07 4.59
C GLY A 160 -11.04 -0.61 3.82
N THR A 161 -9.91 -1.24 4.06
CA THR A 161 -8.59 -0.94 3.48
C THR A 161 -8.05 -2.16 2.73
N GLY A 162 -6.93 -1.97 2.02
CA GLY A 162 -6.26 -3.02 1.27
C GLY A 162 -5.20 -2.47 0.33
N TYR A 163 -4.42 -3.37 -0.28
CA TYR A 163 -3.25 -3.03 -1.10
C TYR A 163 -3.26 -3.75 -2.46
N THR A 164 -4.44 -4.00 -3.00
CA THR A 164 -4.61 -4.76 -4.25
C THR A 164 -5.29 -3.98 -5.37
N GLY A 165 -5.91 -2.85 -5.03
CA GLY A 165 -6.79 -2.12 -5.95
C GLY A 165 -8.18 -2.74 -6.11
N GLU A 166 -8.47 -3.84 -5.41
CA GLU A 166 -9.78 -4.48 -5.40
C GLU A 166 -10.57 -4.10 -4.15
N GLU A 167 -11.88 -4.36 -4.18
CA GLU A 167 -12.73 -4.31 -3.00
C GLU A 167 -12.25 -5.29 -1.93
N GLY A 168 -12.43 -4.92 -0.67
CA GLY A 168 -12.07 -5.79 0.43
C GLY A 168 -12.03 -5.10 1.77
N VAL A 169 -11.46 -5.82 2.73
CA VAL A 169 -11.25 -5.37 4.10
C VAL A 169 -9.96 -5.96 4.66
N GLU A 170 -9.46 -5.36 5.73
CA GLU A 170 -8.40 -5.89 6.58
C GLU A 170 -8.97 -6.10 7.98
N CYS A 171 -8.91 -7.36 8.46
CA CYS A 171 -9.41 -7.76 9.77
C CYS A 171 -8.24 -7.96 10.73
N ALA A 172 -8.17 -7.17 11.80
CA ALA A 172 -7.25 -7.37 12.90
C ALA A 172 -7.96 -8.19 13.98
N VAL A 173 -7.50 -9.41 14.18
CA VAL A 173 -8.07 -10.36 15.15
C VAL A 173 -7.02 -10.70 16.22
N PRO A 174 -7.39 -10.89 17.49
CA PRO A 174 -6.47 -11.33 18.53
C PRO A 174 -5.70 -12.59 18.12
N ALA A 175 -4.42 -12.67 18.50
CA ALA A 175 -3.51 -13.73 18.06
C ALA A 175 -4.03 -15.14 18.40
N GLU A 176 -4.70 -15.30 19.57
CA GLU A 176 -5.25 -16.57 20.06
C GLU A 176 -6.39 -17.13 19.19
N VAL A 177 -7.11 -16.28 18.43
CA VAL A 177 -8.20 -16.72 17.55
C VAL A 177 -7.82 -16.63 16.05
N ALA A 178 -6.61 -16.16 15.73
CA ALA A 178 -6.18 -15.85 14.36
C ALA A 178 -6.21 -17.07 13.44
N THR A 179 -5.69 -18.22 13.86
CA THR A 179 -5.68 -19.46 13.07
C THR A 179 -7.11 -19.90 12.75
N ALA A 180 -7.99 -19.90 13.74
CA ALA A 180 -9.38 -20.30 13.53
C ALA A 180 -10.13 -19.32 12.60
N PHE A 181 -9.84 -18.01 12.71
CA PHE A 181 -10.41 -17.01 11.78
C PHE A 181 -9.92 -17.23 10.36
N TRP A 182 -8.62 -17.44 10.17
CA TRP A 182 -8.02 -17.76 8.87
C TRP A 182 -8.69 -19.00 8.23
N GLU A 183 -8.79 -20.10 8.98
CA GLU A 183 -9.43 -21.32 8.51
C GLU A 183 -10.92 -21.12 8.16
N ALA A 184 -11.64 -20.35 8.99
CA ALA A 184 -13.05 -20.01 8.72
C ALA A 184 -13.21 -19.22 7.40
N VAL A 185 -12.31 -18.25 7.14
CA VAL A 185 -12.30 -17.47 5.89
C VAL A 185 -11.98 -18.37 4.69
N LEU A 186 -10.94 -19.21 4.76
CA LEU A 186 -10.59 -20.13 3.68
C LEU A 186 -11.70 -21.15 3.43
N GLY A 187 -12.41 -21.60 4.48
CA GLY A 187 -13.56 -22.49 4.40
C GLY A 187 -14.72 -21.92 3.56
N GLN A 188 -14.74 -20.62 3.29
CA GLN A 188 -15.71 -19.97 2.38
C GLN A 188 -15.22 -19.91 0.92
N GLY A 189 -14.15 -20.63 0.59
CA GLY A 189 -13.57 -20.69 -0.74
C GLY A 189 -12.70 -19.45 -1.09
N VAL A 190 -12.31 -18.66 -0.08
CA VAL A 190 -11.29 -17.61 -0.27
C VAL A 190 -9.92 -18.27 -0.46
N VAL A 191 -9.18 -17.86 -1.49
CA VAL A 191 -7.89 -18.47 -1.83
C VAL A 191 -6.78 -17.82 -1.03
N PRO A 192 -5.89 -18.57 -0.35
CA PRO A 192 -4.73 -17.97 0.29
C PRO A 192 -3.77 -17.44 -0.76
N ALA A 193 -3.16 -16.29 -0.52
CA ALA A 193 -2.25 -15.64 -1.45
C ALA A 193 -1.00 -15.09 -0.73
N GLY A 194 0.16 -15.21 -1.38
CA GLY A 194 1.44 -14.82 -0.85
C GLY A 194 1.97 -13.48 -1.38
N LEU A 195 3.20 -13.14 -0.95
CA LEU A 195 3.86 -11.88 -1.29
C LEU A 195 4.00 -11.65 -2.80
N GLY A 196 4.21 -12.72 -3.59
CA GLY A 196 4.34 -12.59 -5.04
C GLY A 196 3.06 -12.08 -5.70
N ALA A 197 1.89 -12.57 -5.27
CA ALA A 197 0.61 -12.07 -5.75
C ALA A 197 0.33 -10.66 -5.21
N ARG A 198 0.65 -10.40 -3.94
CA ARG A 198 0.52 -9.06 -3.34
C ARG A 198 1.32 -8.01 -4.13
N ASP A 199 2.57 -8.30 -4.50
CA ASP A 199 3.41 -7.39 -5.28
C ASP A 199 2.86 -7.14 -6.70
N THR A 200 2.47 -8.18 -7.41
CA THR A 200 1.92 -7.99 -8.76
C THR A 200 0.59 -7.24 -8.76
N LEU A 201 -0.26 -7.45 -7.74
CA LEU A 201 -1.55 -6.77 -7.57
C LEU A 201 -1.37 -5.27 -7.25
N ARG A 202 -0.52 -4.94 -6.27
CA ARG A 202 -0.25 -3.55 -5.91
C ARG A 202 0.35 -2.79 -7.10
N LEU A 203 1.25 -3.44 -7.86
CA LEU A 203 1.89 -2.84 -9.01
C LEU A 203 0.88 -2.55 -10.13
N GLU A 204 -0.03 -3.48 -10.44
CA GLU A 204 -1.14 -3.24 -11.36
C GLU A 204 -2.02 -2.06 -10.90
N ALA A 205 -2.30 -1.99 -9.60
CA ALA A 205 -3.07 -0.89 -9.01
C ALA A 205 -2.30 0.44 -8.99
N GLY A 206 -0.99 0.42 -9.29
CA GLY A 206 -0.13 1.60 -9.26
C GLY A 206 0.16 2.10 -7.84
N LEU A 207 0.05 1.22 -6.85
CA LEU A 207 0.34 1.55 -5.46
C LEU A 207 1.85 1.48 -5.21
N PRO A 208 2.47 2.55 -4.69
CA PRO A 208 3.90 2.57 -4.39
C PRO A 208 4.25 1.61 -3.25
N LEU A 209 5.50 1.16 -3.24
CA LEU A 209 6.07 0.27 -2.24
C LEU A 209 7.17 0.99 -1.48
N HIS A 210 7.15 0.94 -0.15
CA HIS A 210 8.25 1.43 0.68
C HIS A 210 9.56 0.68 0.35
N GLY A 211 10.66 1.43 0.26
CA GLY A 211 11.96 0.93 -0.21
C GLY A 211 12.14 0.97 -1.74
N HIS A 212 11.11 1.32 -2.50
CA HIS A 212 11.13 1.43 -3.96
C HIS A 212 10.64 2.81 -4.45
N GLU A 213 9.35 3.08 -4.32
CA GLU A 213 8.73 4.35 -4.71
C GLU A 213 8.56 5.33 -3.56
N LEU A 214 8.73 4.86 -2.34
CA LEU A 214 8.71 5.61 -1.08
C LEU A 214 9.91 5.21 -0.24
N GLY A 215 10.42 6.12 0.57
CA GLY A 215 11.57 5.88 1.44
C GLY A 215 12.57 7.02 1.44
N PRO A 216 13.78 6.80 2.01
CA PRO A 216 14.82 7.81 2.10
C PRO A 216 15.16 8.43 0.73
N GLY A 217 15.24 9.76 0.67
CA GLY A 217 15.54 10.50 -0.56
C GLY A 217 14.37 10.64 -1.54
N ILE A 218 13.15 10.24 -1.13
CA ILE A 218 11.95 10.35 -1.94
C ILE A 218 10.88 11.14 -1.17
N THR A 219 10.38 12.21 -1.78
CA THR A 219 9.30 13.01 -1.22
C THR A 219 7.92 12.51 -1.70
N PRO A 220 6.85 12.80 -0.97
CA PRO A 220 5.49 12.53 -1.45
C PRO A 220 5.17 13.21 -2.78
N LEU A 221 5.78 14.36 -3.08
CA LEU A 221 5.55 15.08 -4.34
C LEU A 221 6.17 14.35 -5.52
N GLN A 222 7.39 13.82 -5.37
CA GLN A 222 8.03 12.97 -6.37
C GLN A 222 7.21 11.70 -6.65
N ALA A 223 6.68 11.07 -5.59
CA ALA A 223 5.85 9.86 -5.68
C ALA A 223 4.42 10.12 -6.20
N GLY A 224 4.04 11.37 -6.50
CA GLY A 224 2.70 11.71 -6.97
C GLY A 224 1.63 11.69 -5.87
N LEU A 225 2.03 11.71 -4.61
CA LEU A 225 1.18 11.63 -3.42
C LEU A 225 0.99 12.98 -2.72
N GLY A 226 1.13 14.08 -3.45
CA GLY A 226 0.93 15.44 -2.89
C GLY A 226 -0.44 15.67 -2.24
N TRP A 227 -1.45 14.85 -2.56
CA TRP A 227 -2.78 14.88 -1.96
C TRP A 227 -2.81 14.36 -0.50
N VAL A 228 -1.78 13.60 -0.09
CA VAL A 228 -1.61 13.10 1.28
C VAL A 228 -1.15 14.20 2.23
N ILE A 229 -0.68 15.33 1.70
CA ILE A 229 -0.15 16.42 2.51
C ILE A 229 -1.26 17.36 2.94
N GLY A 230 -1.39 17.57 4.24
CA GLY A 230 -2.32 18.53 4.84
C GLY A 230 -1.78 19.95 4.77
N TRP A 231 -1.82 20.59 3.60
CA TRP A 231 -1.26 21.93 3.39
C TRP A 231 -1.88 23.01 4.27
N ASP A 232 -3.15 22.85 4.65
CA ASP A 232 -3.91 23.81 5.43
C ASP A 232 -3.86 23.54 6.94
N LYS A 233 -3.22 22.43 7.38
CA LYS A 233 -3.00 22.13 8.80
C LYS A 233 -1.81 22.89 9.34
N GLY A 234 -1.62 22.87 10.66
CA GLY A 234 -0.46 23.46 11.34
C GLY A 234 0.88 22.80 10.95
N PRO A 235 1.97 23.09 11.68
CA PRO A 235 3.28 22.55 11.39
C PRO A 235 3.33 21.03 11.56
N PHE A 236 4.14 20.37 10.72
CA PHE A 236 4.53 18.97 10.82
C PHE A 236 5.96 18.80 10.29
N THR A 237 6.63 17.73 10.65
CA THR A 237 8.01 17.44 10.22
C THR A 237 8.11 17.39 8.69
N GLY A 238 9.14 18.07 8.12
CA GLY A 238 9.38 18.11 6.67
C GLY A 238 8.53 19.11 5.89
N ARG A 239 7.59 19.83 6.53
CA ARG A 239 6.69 20.77 5.85
C ARG A 239 7.43 21.84 5.04
N ALA A 240 8.45 22.48 5.62
CA ALA A 240 9.18 23.57 4.96
C ALA A 240 9.86 23.11 3.67
N ALA A 241 10.52 21.95 3.69
CA ALA A 241 11.14 21.35 2.52
C ALA A 241 10.12 21.02 1.42
N LEU A 242 8.95 20.49 1.81
CA LEU A 242 7.87 20.19 0.84
C LEU A 242 7.23 21.46 0.26
N GLU A 243 7.13 22.56 1.00
CA GLU A 243 6.66 23.85 0.49
C GLU A 243 7.64 24.42 -0.54
N GLU A 244 8.95 24.31 -0.29
CA GLU A 244 9.98 24.71 -1.25
C GLU A 244 9.95 23.83 -2.52
N GLU A 245 9.89 22.50 -2.36
CA GLU A 245 9.77 21.60 -3.52
C GLU A 245 8.49 21.84 -4.32
N ARG A 246 7.37 22.12 -3.64
CA ARG A 246 6.10 22.45 -4.30
C ARG A 246 6.20 23.73 -5.14
N ALA A 247 6.92 24.74 -4.65
CA ALA A 247 7.09 26.01 -5.36
C ALA A 247 8.00 25.86 -6.59
N ASN A 248 9.03 25.02 -6.50
CA ASN A 248 10.01 24.78 -7.56
C ASN A 248 9.61 23.65 -8.54
N GLY A 249 8.70 22.78 -8.11
CA GLY A 249 8.39 21.51 -8.75
C GLY A 249 9.39 20.40 -8.36
N PRO A 250 8.95 19.13 -8.30
CA PRO A 250 9.84 18.02 -8.00
C PRO A 250 10.80 17.74 -9.16
N ALA A 251 12.05 17.42 -8.83
CA ALA A 251 13.12 17.13 -9.82
C ALA A 251 12.84 15.87 -10.66
N ARG A 252 12.04 14.96 -10.16
CA ARG A 252 11.61 13.71 -10.83
C ARG A 252 10.17 13.36 -10.45
N ARG A 253 9.54 12.52 -11.24
CA ARG A 253 8.13 12.13 -11.00
C ARG A 253 7.94 10.65 -11.23
N LEU A 254 7.18 10.02 -10.33
CA LEU A 254 6.75 8.63 -10.48
C LEU A 254 5.81 8.49 -11.68
N ARG A 255 6.10 7.48 -12.52
CA ARG A 255 5.33 7.12 -13.72
C ARG A 255 5.14 5.62 -13.78
N GLY A 256 4.09 5.22 -14.51
CA GLY A 256 3.86 3.83 -14.86
C GLY A 256 4.40 3.49 -16.24
N PHE A 257 4.76 2.22 -16.44
CA PHE A 257 5.29 1.72 -17.70
C PHE A 257 4.63 0.40 -18.08
N VAL A 258 4.30 0.25 -19.37
CA VAL A 258 3.79 -0.99 -19.94
C VAL A 258 4.65 -1.36 -21.14
N ALA A 259 5.32 -2.50 -21.06
CA ALA A 259 6.13 -3.03 -22.17
C ALA A 259 5.22 -3.51 -23.31
N ASP A 260 5.74 -3.45 -24.54
CA ASP A 260 5.03 -3.99 -25.70
C ASP A 260 5.01 -5.52 -25.73
N GLY A 261 5.89 -6.18 -24.93
CA GLY A 261 6.04 -7.62 -24.86
C GLY A 261 5.62 -8.25 -23.51
N ARG A 262 5.67 -9.58 -23.45
CA ARG A 262 5.35 -10.38 -22.27
C ARG A 262 6.51 -10.48 -21.27
N GLN A 263 7.69 -9.95 -21.59
CA GLN A 263 8.85 -10.03 -20.72
C GLN A 263 8.59 -9.20 -19.45
N PRO A 264 8.75 -9.77 -18.25
CA PRO A 264 8.63 -9.02 -16.99
C PRO A 264 9.66 -7.89 -16.94
N LEU A 265 9.22 -6.71 -16.57
CA LEU A 265 10.13 -5.62 -16.24
C LEU A 265 10.81 -5.88 -14.88
N ARG A 266 11.94 -5.22 -14.64
CA ARG A 266 12.73 -5.38 -13.41
C ARG A 266 13.16 -4.03 -12.88
N ASP A 267 13.20 -3.91 -11.57
CA ASP A 267 13.81 -2.80 -10.86
C ASP A 267 15.26 -2.57 -11.30
N GLY A 268 15.72 -1.33 -11.20
CA GLY A 268 17.05 -0.91 -11.63
C GLY A 268 17.26 -0.84 -13.15
N SER A 269 16.23 -1.13 -13.97
CA SER A 269 16.31 -0.96 -15.43
C SER A 269 16.28 0.52 -15.79
N LEU A 270 17.10 0.92 -16.79
CA LEU A 270 17.17 2.31 -17.21
C LEU A 270 15.98 2.67 -18.12
N LEU A 271 15.50 3.89 -17.97
CA LEU A 271 14.48 4.48 -18.84
C LEU A 271 15.17 5.44 -19.81
N CYS A 272 15.02 5.22 -21.11
CA CYS A 272 15.71 5.99 -22.12
C CYS A 272 14.74 6.58 -23.15
N GLU A 273 14.91 7.86 -23.46
CA GLU A 273 14.32 8.54 -24.62
C GLU A 273 15.40 8.65 -25.72
N GLY A 274 15.28 7.81 -26.75
CA GLY A 274 16.40 7.63 -27.69
C GLY A 274 17.64 7.05 -27.00
N GLU A 275 18.76 7.76 -27.09
CA GLU A 275 20.03 7.39 -26.43
C GLU A 275 20.20 8.00 -25.03
N GLU A 276 19.32 8.92 -24.64
CA GLU A 276 19.42 9.64 -23.35
C GLU A 276 18.72 8.87 -22.25
N GLN A 277 19.42 8.66 -21.13
CA GLN A 277 18.80 8.14 -19.91
C GLN A 277 17.99 9.25 -19.24
N VAL A 278 16.69 9.02 -19.06
CA VAL A 278 15.74 9.98 -18.48
C VAL A 278 15.14 9.49 -17.17
N GLY A 279 15.60 8.34 -16.66
CA GLY A 279 15.07 7.83 -15.39
C GLY A 279 15.48 6.40 -15.09
N ILE A 280 14.81 5.82 -14.08
CA ILE A 280 15.06 4.45 -13.63
C ILE A 280 13.75 3.80 -13.17
N LEU A 281 13.57 2.51 -13.47
CA LEU A 281 12.52 1.68 -12.89
C LEU A 281 12.83 1.35 -11.43
N THR A 282 11.86 1.55 -10.56
CA THR A 282 11.94 1.22 -9.13
C THR A 282 11.22 -0.09 -8.81
N SER A 283 10.15 -0.41 -9.55
CA SER A 283 9.44 -1.68 -9.47
C SER A 283 9.14 -2.21 -10.86
N GLY A 284 9.23 -3.52 -11.03
CA GLY A 284 8.91 -4.14 -12.31
C GLY A 284 8.51 -5.60 -12.17
N ASN A 285 7.45 -6.00 -12.88
CA ASN A 285 6.96 -7.36 -12.88
C ASN A 285 6.19 -7.68 -14.18
N PHE A 286 5.55 -8.84 -14.22
CA PHE A 286 4.60 -9.24 -15.24
C PHE A 286 3.17 -9.06 -14.73
N SER A 287 2.31 -8.42 -15.51
CA SER A 287 0.88 -8.34 -15.21
C SER A 287 0.15 -9.55 -15.79
N PRO A 288 -0.45 -10.43 -14.94
CA PRO A 288 -1.26 -11.55 -15.40
C PRO A 288 -2.53 -11.12 -16.14
N MET A 289 -3.02 -9.90 -15.87
CA MET A 289 -4.25 -9.39 -16.48
C MET A 289 -3.99 -8.71 -17.82
N ARG A 290 -2.88 -7.96 -17.95
CA ARG A 290 -2.47 -7.35 -19.23
C ARG A 290 -1.69 -8.29 -20.12
N GLU A 291 -1.14 -9.36 -19.57
CA GLU A 291 -0.19 -10.28 -20.22
C GLU A 291 1.06 -9.56 -20.79
N ARG A 292 1.52 -8.53 -20.07
CA ARG A 292 2.65 -7.68 -20.44
C ARG A 292 3.54 -7.40 -19.25
N GLY A 293 4.78 -6.99 -19.53
CA GLY A 293 5.65 -6.39 -18.51
C GLY A 293 5.09 -5.05 -18.08
N ILE A 294 5.05 -4.82 -16.77
CA ILE A 294 4.63 -3.56 -16.16
C ILE A 294 5.64 -3.08 -15.13
N GLY A 295 5.69 -1.79 -14.88
CA GLY A 295 6.58 -1.22 -13.87
C GLY A 295 6.16 0.17 -13.41
N LEU A 296 6.75 0.59 -12.30
CA LEU A 296 6.79 1.96 -11.81
C LEU A 296 8.24 2.44 -11.84
N GLY A 297 8.45 3.74 -12.01
CA GLY A 297 9.78 4.31 -12.00
C GLY A 297 9.75 5.82 -11.98
N PHE A 298 10.87 6.42 -11.60
CA PHE A 298 11.03 7.86 -11.62
C PHE A 298 11.60 8.32 -12.96
N VAL A 299 10.98 9.34 -13.52
CA VAL A 299 11.41 10.05 -14.72
C VAL A 299 11.80 11.46 -14.33
N ASP A 300 12.92 11.93 -14.83
CA ASP A 300 13.42 13.28 -14.62
C ASP A 300 12.40 14.32 -15.14
N ALA A 301 12.18 15.37 -14.39
CA ALA A 301 11.17 16.37 -14.73
C ALA A 301 11.44 17.09 -16.05
N ASP A 302 12.74 17.20 -16.44
CA ASP A 302 13.19 17.87 -17.65
C ASP A 302 12.92 17.06 -18.93
N ALA A 303 12.71 15.76 -18.84
CA ALA A 303 12.41 14.89 -19.99
C ALA A 303 11.06 15.22 -20.66
N ARG A 304 10.15 15.92 -19.94
CA ARG A 304 8.85 16.39 -20.46
C ARG A 304 7.97 15.32 -21.10
N LEU A 305 8.18 14.05 -20.75
CA LEU A 305 7.41 12.92 -21.25
C LEU A 305 5.97 12.96 -20.75
N LEU A 306 5.05 12.63 -21.65
CA LEU A 306 3.61 12.60 -21.41
C LEU A 306 3.08 11.15 -21.43
N ASP A 307 1.89 10.96 -20.86
CA ASP A 307 1.18 9.67 -20.93
C ASP A 307 0.94 9.28 -22.40
N GLY A 308 1.33 8.06 -22.74
CA GLY A 308 1.27 7.52 -24.11
C GLY A 308 2.58 7.57 -24.87
N ASP A 309 3.56 8.35 -24.42
CA ASP A 309 4.85 8.46 -25.09
C ASP A 309 5.60 7.12 -25.08
N ALA A 310 6.30 6.87 -26.19
CA ALA A 310 7.15 5.70 -26.33
C ALA A 310 8.46 5.91 -25.55
N ILE A 311 8.91 4.87 -24.87
CA ILE A 311 10.17 4.86 -24.13
C ILE A 311 10.87 3.51 -24.32
N THR A 312 12.18 3.51 -24.24
CA THR A 312 12.99 2.29 -24.25
C THR A 312 13.43 1.95 -22.83
N ILE A 313 13.14 0.73 -22.38
CA ILE A 313 13.62 0.21 -21.10
C ILE A 313 14.83 -0.68 -21.36
N VAL A 314 15.99 -0.27 -20.84
CA VAL A 314 17.23 -1.03 -20.99
C VAL A 314 17.41 -1.94 -19.78
N GLN A 315 17.17 -3.23 -20.00
CA GLN A 315 17.21 -4.26 -18.97
C GLN A 315 18.27 -5.31 -19.29
N ARG A 316 19.33 -5.39 -18.47
CA ARG A 316 20.44 -6.33 -18.66
C ARG A 316 21.04 -6.26 -20.08
N GLY A 317 21.21 -5.05 -20.61
CA GLY A 317 21.75 -4.79 -21.95
C GLY A 317 20.80 -5.11 -23.12
N ARG A 318 19.51 -5.33 -22.83
CA ARG A 318 18.47 -5.52 -23.86
C ARG A 318 17.51 -4.32 -23.84
N GLU A 319 17.15 -3.86 -24.99
CA GLU A 319 16.15 -2.82 -25.18
C GLU A 319 14.76 -3.45 -25.25
N LEU A 320 13.86 -2.94 -24.42
CA LEU A 320 12.46 -3.33 -24.35
C LEU A 320 11.60 -2.10 -24.69
N PRO A 321 10.93 -2.08 -25.84
CA PRO A 321 9.97 -1.02 -26.14
C PRO A 321 8.84 -1.01 -25.11
N ALA A 322 8.48 0.17 -24.64
CA ALA A 322 7.43 0.37 -23.66
C ALA A 322 6.71 1.71 -23.90
N ARG A 323 5.62 1.90 -23.19
CA ARG A 323 4.90 3.18 -23.13
C ARG A 323 4.82 3.66 -21.71
N LEU A 324 4.97 4.97 -21.54
CA LEU A 324 4.66 5.68 -20.33
C LEU A 324 3.15 5.76 -20.15
N VAL A 325 2.67 5.45 -18.98
CA VAL A 325 1.23 5.45 -18.67
C VAL A 325 0.98 6.03 -17.27
N ARG A 326 -0.17 6.64 -17.09
CA ARG A 326 -0.59 7.06 -15.75
C ARG A 326 -1.11 5.85 -14.98
N PRO A 327 -0.68 5.61 -13.72
CA PRO A 327 -1.30 4.60 -12.87
C PRO A 327 -2.80 4.90 -12.62
N PRO A 328 -3.64 3.87 -12.46
CA PRO A 328 -3.33 2.44 -12.34
C PRO A 328 -2.91 1.79 -13.65
N LEU A 329 -2.08 0.75 -13.56
CA LEU A 329 -1.60 -0.01 -14.72
C LEU A 329 -2.60 -1.06 -15.21
N TRP A 330 -3.56 -1.40 -14.38
CA TRP A 330 -4.73 -2.22 -14.70
C TRP A 330 -5.98 -1.45 -14.31
N PRO A 331 -7.03 -1.40 -15.14
CA PRO A 331 -8.27 -0.71 -14.82
C PRO A 331 -8.90 -1.33 -13.56
N VAL A 332 -8.91 -0.58 -12.48
CA VAL A 332 -9.83 -0.83 -11.37
C VAL A 332 -11.22 -0.57 -11.93
N ARG A 333 -12.20 -1.45 -11.65
CA ARG A 333 -13.58 -1.25 -12.08
C ARG A 333 -14.03 0.13 -11.62
N GLU A 334 -14.49 0.96 -12.56
CA GLU A 334 -15.14 2.22 -12.21
C GLU A 334 -16.28 1.91 -11.24
N GLU A 335 -16.31 2.61 -10.11
CA GLU A 335 -17.46 2.56 -9.21
C GLU A 335 -18.66 2.98 -10.05
N SER A 336 -19.59 2.06 -10.28
CA SER A 336 -20.91 2.43 -10.78
C SER A 336 -21.55 3.34 -9.74
N GLU A 337 -21.74 4.61 -10.11
CA GLU A 337 -22.45 5.63 -9.33
C GLU A 337 -23.82 5.15 -8.79
#